data_7bbc97c13da182a1357791a98d371b4c
#
_entry.id   7bbc97c13da182a1357791a98d371b4c
#
_cell.length_a   1.000
_cell.length_b   1.000
_cell.length_c   1.000
_cell.angle_alpha   90.00
_cell.angle_beta   90.00
_cell.angle_gamma   90.00
#
_symmetry.space_group_name_H-M   'P 1'
#
loop_
_entity.id
_entity.type
_entity.pdbx_description
1 polymer ?
#
loop_
_entity_poly.entity_id
_entity_poly.type
_entity_poly.pdbx_seq_one_letter_code
_entity_poly.pdbx_strand_id
1 'polypeptide(L)'
;MTWTHPLQESSLVIGQRGEVTPFVFRQRLYRLENFMRFHDFSGQEPQYRFHEDGFRIRDVAADQILSVPLLNHYFAVAFVWDDRVYVFAGDYESGRPWWQIRQTVMISSDDLITWSKPQVVLEAAGSEHLFNYAVCRARGKFYLLYETNDARWPAFTMRFCESDDLIHWRKLGPDHSYGTDKYTGGPALYYDAARDCFYCLYLEALANKWETRITRSKDLMHWQDAPAGRPVVTPDPTRDVDAAVWPGVKECSTSDVELCEFEGKTIVYWISGNQQGPGSEYSSTVNGPMNDFLAAFFSE
;
A
#
# COMPACT_ATOMS: atom_id res chain seq x y z
N MET A 1 25.89 16.57 10.47
CA MET A 1 26.20 15.31 9.76
C MET A 1 25.42 15.30 8.46
N THR A 2 26.01 14.83 7.37
CA THR A 2 25.25 14.64 6.11
C THR A 2 24.28 13.48 6.31
N TRP A 3 23.00 13.68 6.05
CA TRP A 3 22.00 12.62 6.08
C TRP A 3 22.33 11.56 5.02
N THR A 4 22.25 10.29 5.40
CA THR A 4 22.49 9.16 4.51
C THR A 4 21.18 8.45 4.28
N HIS A 5 20.83 8.19 3.02
CA HIS A 5 19.60 7.50 2.66
C HIS A 5 19.62 6.08 3.21
N PRO A 6 18.58 5.62 3.92
CA PRO A 6 18.58 4.29 4.54
C PRO A 6 18.49 3.13 3.53
N LEU A 7 17.86 3.36 2.35
CA LEU A 7 17.87 2.36 1.26
C LEU A 7 19.15 2.50 0.44
N GLN A 8 19.93 1.44 0.34
CA GLN A 8 21.22 1.41 -0.37
C GLN A 8 21.13 0.63 -1.68
N GLU A 9 20.44 -0.50 -1.68
CA GLU A 9 20.36 -1.43 -2.81
C GLU A 9 18.92 -1.88 -3.03
N SER A 10 18.59 -2.23 -4.27
CA SER A 10 17.28 -2.76 -4.63
C SER A 10 17.41 -3.92 -5.60
N SER A 11 16.47 -4.84 -5.54
CA SER A 11 16.36 -5.98 -6.44
C SER A 11 14.99 -6.03 -7.09
N LEU A 12 14.96 -6.36 -8.40
CA LEU A 12 13.70 -6.56 -9.12
C LEU A 12 13.02 -7.84 -8.62
N VAL A 13 11.73 -7.75 -8.34
CA VAL A 13 10.88 -8.90 -8.02
C VAL A 13 10.29 -9.44 -9.31
N ILE A 14 10.87 -10.52 -9.82
CA ILE A 14 10.53 -11.08 -11.12
C ILE A 14 9.08 -11.58 -11.13
N GLY A 15 8.32 -11.20 -12.16
CA GLY A 15 6.95 -11.65 -12.38
C GLY A 15 5.86 -10.97 -11.56
N GLN A 16 6.22 -9.97 -10.73
CA GLN A 16 5.27 -9.16 -9.98
C GLN A 16 5.18 -7.75 -10.57
N ARG A 17 3.97 -7.27 -10.80
CA ARG A 17 3.67 -5.96 -11.41
C ARG A 17 2.58 -5.18 -10.72
N GLY A 18 2.04 -5.69 -9.63
CA GLY A 18 1.02 -5.04 -8.81
C GLY A 18 1.53 -4.82 -7.39
N GLU A 19 0.77 -4.08 -6.62
CA GLU A 19 1.06 -3.74 -5.23
C GLU A 19 1.31 -4.99 -4.37
N VAL A 20 2.27 -4.90 -3.46
CA VAL A 20 2.66 -6.00 -2.58
C VAL A 20 2.64 -5.54 -1.14
N THR A 21 1.95 -6.28 -0.29
CA THR A 21 2.08 -6.15 1.16
C THR A 21 2.92 -7.30 1.71
N PRO A 22 4.15 -7.06 2.17
CA PRO A 22 4.92 -8.07 2.90
C PRO A 22 4.36 -8.21 4.32
N PHE A 23 4.31 -9.45 4.82
CA PHE A 23 3.90 -9.70 6.19
C PHE A 23 4.58 -10.94 6.78
N VAL A 24 4.71 -10.96 8.09
CA VAL A 24 5.27 -12.10 8.82
C VAL A 24 4.15 -12.83 9.56
N PHE A 25 4.02 -14.11 9.29
CA PHE A 25 3.07 -14.98 9.96
C PHE A 25 3.77 -16.25 10.41
N ARG A 26 3.65 -16.60 11.70
CA ARG A 26 4.32 -17.76 12.31
C ARG A 26 5.81 -17.87 11.97
N GLN A 27 6.51 -16.74 12.12
CA GLN A 27 7.97 -16.62 11.90
C GLN A 27 8.41 -16.89 10.46
N ARG A 28 7.51 -16.76 9.47
CA ARG A 28 7.84 -16.86 8.04
C ARG A 28 7.39 -15.60 7.31
N LEU A 29 8.16 -15.23 6.30
CA LEU A 29 7.87 -14.08 5.45
C LEU A 29 6.97 -14.51 4.29
N TYR A 30 5.89 -13.76 4.12
CA TYR A 30 4.94 -13.91 3.02
C TYR A 30 4.73 -12.59 2.31
N ARG A 31 4.14 -12.67 1.12
CA ARG A 31 3.63 -11.51 0.38
C ARG A 31 2.17 -11.72 0.04
N LEU A 32 1.35 -10.71 0.27
CA LEU A 32 0.12 -10.52 -0.46
C LEU A 32 0.49 -9.76 -1.74
N GLU A 33 0.14 -10.31 -2.89
CA GLU A 33 0.42 -9.75 -4.20
C GLU A 33 -0.90 -9.43 -4.89
N ASN A 34 -1.22 -8.15 -5.10
CA ASN A 34 -2.30 -7.76 -5.98
C ASN A 34 -1.92 -8.07 -7.42
N PHE A 35 -2.84 -8.55 -8.23
CA PHE A 35 -2.60 -8.81 -9.64
C PHE A 35 -3.80 -8.39 -10.48
N MET A 36 -3.47 -7.85 -11.65
CA MET A 36 -4.42 -7.58 -12.73
C MET A 36 -4.02 -8.42 -13.93
N ARG A 37 -4.93 -9.20 -14.46
CA ARG A 37 -4.58 -10.16 -15.50
C ARG A 37 -4.40 -9.53 -16.87
N PHE A 38 -5.10 -8.44 -17.18
CA PHE A 38 -4.95 -7.75 -18.46
C PHE A 38 -5.19 -6.25 -18.37
N HIS A 39 -4.13 -5.51 -18.58
CA HIS A 39 -4.23 -4.16 -19.12
C HIS A 39 -3.66 -4.19 -20.53
N ASP A 40 -4.50 -4.02 -21.53
CA ASP A 40 -4.02 -3.66 -22.87
C ASP A 40 -3.71 -2.16 -22.85
N PHE A 41 -2.45 -1.84 -22.64
CA PHE A 41 -1.95 -0.45 -22.63
C PHE A 41 -1.58 0.04 -24.03
N SER A 42 -2.02 -0.60 -25.09
CA SER A 42 -1.71 -0.24 -26.47
C SER A 42 -2.34 1.09 -26.94
N GLY A 43 -2.77 1.95 -26.00
CA GLY A 43 -3.31 3.30 -26.27
C GLY A 43 -4.82 3.33 -26.46
N GLN A 44 -5.51 2.22 -26.26
CA GLN A 44 -6.97 2.17 -26.15
C GLN A 44 -7.36 2.23 -24.66
N GLU A 45 -8.58 2.66 -24.36
CA GLU A 45 -9.17 2.55 -23.02
C GLU A 45 -8.93 1.15 -22.50
N PRO A 46 -8.38 0.99 -21.27
CA PRO A 46 -8.07 -0.32 -20.70
C PRO A 46 -9.33 -1.19 -20.75
N GLN A 47 -9.28 -2.29 -21.48
CA GLN A 47 -10.38 -3.24 -21.47
C GLN A 47 -10.28 -4.05 -20.17
N TYR A 48 -11.06 -3.65 -19.17
CA TYR A 48 -11.17 -4.38 -17.91
C TYR A 48 -11.83 -5.72 -18.17
N ARG A 49 -11.08 -6.78 -17.98
CA ARG A 49 -11.65 -8.12 -17.90
C ARG A 49 -12.01 -8.40 -16.45
N PHE A 50 -13.24 -8.10 -16.10
CA PHE A 50 -13.80 -8.53 -14.82
C PHE A 50 -13.61 -10.04 -14.64
N HIS A 51 -13.42 -10.49 -13.40
CA HIS A 51 -13.18 -11.87 -12.98
C HIS A 51 -11.72 -12.38 -13.10
N GLU A 52 -10.77 -11.54 -13.44
CA GLU A 52 -9.38 -11.96 -13.56
C GLU A 52 -8.42 -11.22 -12.62
N ASP A 53 -8.88 -10.09 -12.05
CA ASP A 53 -8.13 -9.33 -11.06
C ASP A 53 -8.38 -9.88 -9.64
N GLY A 54 -7.40 -9.73 -8.78
CA GLY A 54 -7.50 -10.20 -7.40
C GLY A 54 -6.19 -10.09 -6.66
N PHE A 55 -6.05 -10.89 -5.63
CA PHE A 55 -4.81 -10.99 -4.89
C PHE A 55 -4.50 -12.43 -4.53
N ARG A 56 -3.21 -12.70 -4.30
CA ARG A 56 -2.70 -14.02 -3.96
C ARG A 56 -1.73 -13.93 -2.80
N ILE A 57 -1.58 -15.02 -2.07
CA ILE A 57 -0.62 -15.16 -0.99
C ILE A 57 0.54 -16.01 -1.49
N ARG A 58 1.77 -15.49 -1.35
CA ARG A 58 3.00 -16.19 -1.71
C ARG A 58 3.88 -16.41 -0.50
N ASP A 59 4.41 -17.62 -0.36
CA ASP A 59 5.53 -17.92 0.53
C ASP A 59 6.82 -17.44 -0.16
N VAL A 60 7.53 -16.51 0.48
CA VAL A 60 8.72 -15.89 -0.11
C VAL A 60 9.88 -16.87 -0.21
N ALA A 61 10.10 -17.68 0.84
CA ALA A 61 11.23 -18.61 0.90
C ALA A 61 11.05 -19.80 -0.06
N ALA A 62 9.82 -20.29 -0.23
CA ALA A 62 9.51 -21.40 -1.14
C ALA A 62 9.22 -20.92 -2.57
N ASP A 63 9.06 -19.62 -2.79
CA ASP A 63 8.58 -19.01 -4.04
C ASP A 63 7.29 -19.66 -4.57
N GLN A 64 6.36 -19.96 -3.65
CA GLN A 64 5.14 -20.70 -3.95
C GLN A 64 3.89 -19.87 -3.65
N ILE A 65 2.94 -19.83 -4.60
CA ILE A 65 1.60 -19.32 -4.36
C ILE A 65 0.86 -20.35 -3.51
N LEU A 66 0.40 -19.93 -2.33
CA LEU A 66 -0.35 -20.75 -1.40
C LEU A 66 -1.85 -20.72 -1.69
N SER A 67 -2.38 -19.54 -1.97
CA SER A 67 -3.81 -19.35 -2.24
C SER A 67 -4.07 -18.12 -3.09
N VAL A 68 -5.26 -18.09 -3.72
CA VAL A 68 -5.88 -16.91 -4.36
C VAL A 68 -7.24 -16.74 -3.66
N PRO A 69 -7.30 -15.94 -2.57
CA PRO A 69 -8.48 -15.90 -1.72
C PRO A 69 -9.73 -15.34 -2.37
N LEU A 70 -9.59 -14.24 -3.13
CA LEU A 70 -10.70 -13.56 -3.79
C LEU A 70 -10.30 -13.08 -5.18
N LEU A 71 -11.25 -13.12 -6.11
CA LEU A 71 -11.22 -12.44 -7.41
C LEU A 71 -12.21 -11.27 -7.40
N ASN A 72 -12.07 -10.31 -8.30
CA ASN A 72 -12.81 -9.04 -8.36
C ASN A 72 -12.65 -8.18 -7.12
N HIS A 73 -11.50 -8.30 -6.47
CA HIS A 73 -11.12 -7.49 -5.33
C HIS A 73 -9.70 -6.97 -5.56
N TYR A 74 -9.49 -5.70 -5.30
CA TYR A 74 -8.20 -5.04 -5.51
C TYR A 74 -7.84 -4.08 -4.38
N PHE A 75 -6.63 -3.50 -4.41
CA PHE A 75 -6.06 -2.71 -3.33
C PHE A 75 -5.98 -3.49 -2.01
N ALA A 76 -5.75 -4.80 -2.12
CA ALA A 76 -5.72 -5.66 -0.95
C ALA A 76 -4.47 -5.42 -0.12
N VAL A 77 -4.64 -5.35 1.20
CA VAL A 77 -3.57 -5.22 2.19
C VAL A 77 -3.71 -6.30 3.26
N ALA A 78 -2.58 -6.88 3.68
CA ALA A 78 -2.54 -7.89 4.74
C ALA A 78 -2.17 -7.25 6.09
N PHE A 79 -2.85 -7.69 7.14
CA PHE A 79 -2.57 -7.32 8.52
C PHE A 79 -2.56 -8.56 9.42
N VAL A 80 -1.53 -8.72 10.24
CA VAL A 80 -1.40 -9.88 11.13
C VAL A 80 -1.69 -9.46 12.58
N TRP A 81 -2.64 -10.14 13.19
CA TRP A 81 -2.99 -9.92 14.57
C TRP A 81 -3.48 -11.22 15.23
N ASP A 82 -3.03 -11.51 16.45
CA ASP A 82 -3.46 -12.63 17.29
C ASP A 82 -3.42 -13.99 16.57
N ASP A 83 -2.24 -14.31 15.99
CA ASP A 83 -1.97 -15.53 15.19
C ASP A 83 -2.95 -15.77 14.03
N ARG A 84 -3.50 -14.69 13.47
CA ARG A 84 -4.42 -14.69 12.32
C ARG A 84 -4.02 -13.61 11.32
N VAL A 85 -4.20 -13.91 10.04
CA VAL A 85 -4.02 -12.94 8.96
C VAL A 85 -5.38 -12.42 8.54
N TYR A 86 -5.51 -11.10 8.50
CA TYR A 86 -6.65 -10.36 7.99
C TYR A 86 -6.27 -9.69 6.68
N VAL A 87 -7.15 -9.73 5.70
CA VAL A 87 -6.96 -9.03 4.43
C VAL A 87 -8.15 -8.09 4.23
N PHE A 88 -7.83 -6.83 3.96
CA PHE A 88 -8.79 -5.79 3.59
C PHE A 88 -8.64 -5.53 2.11
N ALA A 89 -9.73 -5.53 1.36
CA ALA A 89 -9.70 -5.33 -0.09
C ALA A 89 -10.93 -4.58 -0.58
N GLY A 90 -10.78 -3.81 -1.64
CA GLY A 90 -11.90 -3.19 -2.32
C GLY A 90 -12.69 -4.19 -3.14
N ASP A 91 -14.00 -4.26 -2.87
CA ASP A 91 -14.93 -5.04 -3.69
C ASP A 91 -15.45 -4.15 -4.82
N TYR A 92 -15.20 -4.56 -6.06
CA TYR A 92 -15.84 -3.95 -7.21
C TYR A 92 -16.73 -4.98 -7.87
N GLU A 93 -18.02 -4.84 -7.69
CA GLU A 93 -19.03 -5.70 -8.32
C GLU A 93 -18.66 -5.99 -9.78
N SER A 94 -18.87 -7.24 -10.19
CA SER A 94 -18.66 -7.67 -11.56
C SER A 94 -19.29 -6.69 -12.57
N GLY A 95 -18.47 -6.10 -13.43
CA GLY A 95 -18.91 -5.14 -14.43
C GLY A 95 -18.60 -3.67 -14.10
N ARG A 96 -18.04 -3.36 -12.93
CA ARG A 96 -17.59 -1.99 -12.59
C ARG A 96 -16.07 -1.87 -12.67
N PRO A 97 -15.55 -0.71 -13.09
CA PRO A 97 -14.12 -0.43 -13.00
C PRO A 97 -13.64 -0.39 -11.55
N TRP A 98 -12.42 -0.85 -11.29
CA TRP A 98 -11.83 -0.86 -9.95
C TRP A 98 -11.73 0.53 -9.30
N TRP A 99 -11.70 1.62 -10.06
CA TRP A 99 -11.77 3.00 -9.52
C TRP A 99 -13.19 3.44 -9.07
N GLN A 100 -14.18 2.56 -9.14
CA GLN A 100 -15.54 2.82 -8.65
C GLN A 100 -15.89 1.96 -7.42
N ILE A 101 -14.89 1.51 -6.67
CA ILE A 101 -15.05 0.73 -5.46
C ILE A 101 -15.83 1.54 -4.42
N ARG A 102 -16.87 0.92 -3.86
CA ARG A 102 -17.72 1.53 -2.85
C ARG A 102 -17.76 0.75 -1.54
N GLN A 103 -17.21 -0.44 -1.51
CA GLN A 103 -17.17 -1.30 -0.33
C GLN A 103 -15.76 -1.85 -0.12
N THR A 104 -15.34 -1.88 1.14
CA THR A 104 -14.17 -2.62 1.58
C THR A 104 -14.65 -3.87 2.30
N VAL A 105 -14.16 -5.00 1.86
CA VAL A 105 -14.39 -6.27 2.55
C VAL A 105 -13.18 -6.68 3.36
N MET A 106 -13.42 -7.50 4.38
CA MET A 106 -12.40 -8.17 5.16
C MET A 106 -12.61 -9.69 5.09
N ILE A 107 -11.51 -10.42 4.92
CA ILE A 107 -11.42 -11.87 5.11
C ILE A 107 -10.31 -12.19 6.08
N SER A 108 -10.34 -13.37 6.69
CA SER A 108 -9.28 -13.82 7.61
C SER A 108 -8.92 -15.29 7.42
N SER A 109 -7.71 -15.64 7.82
CA SER A 109 -7.19 -17.01 7.75
C SER A 109 -6.25 -17.32 8.91
N ASP A 110 -6.29 -18.57 9.38
CA ASP A 110 -5.34 -19.10 10.37
C ASP A 110 -4.24 -19.95 9.72
N ASP A 111 -4.33 -20.26 8.42
CA ASP A 111 -3.44 -21.18 7.72
C ASP A 111 -2.95 -20.69 6.35
N LEU A 112 -3.42 -19.54 5.89
CA LEU A 112 -3.16 -18.92 4.57
C LEU A 112 -3.72 -19.72 3.37
N ILE A 113 -4.45 -20.77 3.63
CA ILE A 113 -5.06 -21.66 2.62
C ILE A 113 -6.58 -21.53 2.64
N THR A 114 -7.16 -21.62 3.83
CA THR A 114 -8.59 -21.53 4.07
C THR A 114 -8.94 -20.14 4.55
N TRP A 115 -9.87 -19.49 3.87
CA TRP A 115 -10.26 -18.11 4.16
C TRP A 115 -11.73 -18.02 4.57
N SER A 116 -12.02 -17.09 5.47
CA SER A 116 -13.40 -16.77 5.85
C SER A 116 -14.19 -16.23 4.64
N LYS A 117 -15.50 -16.21 4.75
CA LYS A 117 -16.33 -15.47 3.78
C LYS A 117 -16.04 -13.97 3.88
N PRO A 118 -16.09 -13.22 2.76
CA PRO A 118 -15.97 -11.79 2.77
C PRO A 118 -17.05 -11.13 3.64
N GLN A 119 -16.64 -10.18 4.46
CA GLN A 119 -17.51 -9.34 5.27
C GLN A 119 -17.27 -7.89 4.93
N VAL A 120 -18.33 -7.16 4.58
CA VAL A 120 -18.25 -5.71 4.35
C VAL A 120 -17.94 -5.02 5.69
N VAL A 121 -16.87 -4.25 5.73
CA VAL A 121 -16.40 -3.55 6.94
C VAL A 121 -16.38 -2.03 6.77
N LEU A 122 -16.38 -1.52 5.54
CA LEU A 122 -16.45 -0.10 5.26
C LEU A 122 -17.28 0.14 4.00
N GLU A 123 -18.14 1.15 4.05
CA GLU A 123 -18.92 1.61 2.89
C GLU A 123 -18.61 3.07 2.58
N ALA A 124 -18.55 3.37 1.28
CA ALA A 124 -18.40 4.73 0.77
C ALA A 124 -19.64 5.56 1.08
N ALA A 125 -19.45 6.82 1.46
CA ALA A 125 -20.53 7.76 1.67
C ALA A 125 -20.74 8.65 0.43
N GLY A 126 -22.01 8.99 0.15
CA GLY A 126 -22.31 9.89 -0.98
C GLY A 126 -21.75 9.39 -2.31
N SER A 127 -20.95 10.21 -2.97
CA SER A 127 -20.30 9.92 -4.26
C SER A 127 -18.85 9.46 -4.14
N GLU A 128 -18.32 9.33 -2.94
CA GLU A 128 -16.92 8.88 -2.75
C GLU A 128 -16.71 7.45 -3.25
N HIS A 129 -15.49 7.15 -3.67
CA HIS A 129 -15.00 5.80 -3.90
C HIS A 129 -13.83 5.54 -2.96
N LEU A 130 -13.55 4.27 -2.72
CA LEU A 130 -12.53 3.82 -1.76
C LEU A 130 -11.40 3.15 -2.53
N PHE A 131 -10.17 3.57 -2.23
CA PHE A 131 -8.97 3.02 -2.86
C PHE A 131 -7.94 2.73 -1.78
N ASN A 132 -6.94 1.95 -2.11
CA ASN A 132 -5.76 1.67 -1.31
C ASN A 132 -5.98 1.75 0.22
N TYR A 133 -5.69 0.66 0.88
CA TYR A 133 -5.92 0.55 2.32
C TYR A 133 -4.59 0.35 3.04
N ALA A 134 -4.53 0.79 4.29
CA ALA A 134 -3.48 0.41 5.21
C ALA A 134 -4.06 0.21 6.60
N VAL A 135 -3.56 -0.77 7.34
CA VAL A 135 -4.07 -1.09 8.68
C VAL A 135 -2.91 -1.16 9.67
N CYS A 136 -3.07 -0.50 10.81
CA CYS A 136 -2.14 -0.64 11.92
C CYS A 136 -2.89 -0.76 13.27
N ARG A 137 -2.16 -1.22 14.30
CA ARG A 137 -2.65 -1.20 15.67
C ARG A 137 -1.89 -0.17 16.48
N ALA A 138 -2.62 0.71 17.16
CA ALA A 138 -2.06 1.74 18.02
C ALA A 138 -2.94 1.93 19.27
N ARG A 139 -2.33 2.14 20.43
CA ARG A 139 -3.03 2.53 21.67
C ARG A 139 -4.22 1.63 22.01
N GLY A 140 -4.10 0.33 21.74
CA GLY A 140 -5.15 -0.65 22.03
C GLY A 140 -6.26 -0.75 20.99
N LYS A 141 -6.28 0.11 19.96
CA LYS A 141 -7.26 0.12 18.85
C LYS A 141 -6.61 -0.22 17.53
N PHE A 142 -7.43 -0.55 16.53
CA PHE A 142 -7.04 -0.68 15.13
C PHE A 142 -7.39 0.59 14.37
N TYR A 143 -6.53 0.98 13.44
CA TYR A 143 -6.73 2.11 12.54
C TYR A 143 -6.63 1.63 11.10
N LEU A 144 -7.63 1.99 10.31
CA LEU A 144 -7.65 1.75 8.87
C LEU A 144 -7.58 3.10 8.17
N LEU A 145 -6.61 3.23 7.29
CA LEU A 145 -6.48 4.32 6.35
C LEU A 145 -7.05 3.87 5.02
N TYR A 146 -7.76 4.75 4.33
CA TYR A 146 -8.20 4.56 2.94
C TYR A 146 -8.06 5.86 2.16
N GLU A 147 -7.79 5.75 0.88
CA GLU A 147 -7.87 6.88 -0.05
C GLU A 147 -9.30 7.12 -0.50
N THR A 148 -9.61 8.36 -0.83
CA THR A 148 -10.90 8.72 -1.40
C THR A 148 -10.77 9.80 -2.49
N ASN A 149 -11.64 9.73 -3.48
CA ASN A 149 -11.84 10.78 -4.48
C ASN A 149 -13.03 11.68 -4.13
N ASP A 150 -13.36 11.86 -2.87
CA ASP A 150 -14.41 12.78 -2.42
C ASP A 150 -14.16 14.18 -2.98
N ALA A 151 -15.13 14.72 -3.71
CA ALA A 151 -15.00 16.00 -4.43
C ALA A 151 -14.74 17.23 -3.53
N ARG A 152 -14.83 17.07 -2.21
CA ARG A 152 -14.47 18.13 -1.25
C ARG A 152 -12.98 18.39 -1.17
N TRP A 153 -12.15 17.42 -1.60
CA TRP A 153 -10.68 17.49 -1.54
C TRP A 153 -10.03 17.13 -2.88
N PRO A 154 -8.76 17.44 -3.06
CA PRO A 154 -7.98 16.88 -4.17
C PRO A 154 -8.03 15.34 -4.14
N ALA A 155 -8.06 14.71 -5.26
CA ALA A 155 -7.87 13.28 -5.35
C ALA A 155 -6.34 12.99 -5.27
N PHE A 156 -5.88 12.04 -4.53
CA PHE A 156 -6.65 11.21 -3.61
C PHE A 156 -6.30 11.62 -2.20
N THR A 157 -7.29 11.95 -1.38
CA THR A 157 -7.08 12.33 0.01
C THR A 157 -7.21 11.10 0.92
N MET A 158 -6.35 11.01 1.92
CA MET A 158 -6.36 9.92 2.89
C MET A 158 -7.31 10.22 4.04
N ARG A 159 -8.12 9.25 4.39
CA ARG A 159 -9.07 9.28 5.50
C ARG A 159 -8.85 8.11 6.42
N PHE A 160 -9.32 8.24 7.65
CA PHE A 160 -9.07 7.27 8.72
C PHE A 160 -10.35 6.76 9.36
N CYS A 161 -10.30 5.48 9.74
CA CYS A 161 -11.29 4.82 10.60
C CYS A 161 -10.59 4.23 11.82
N GLU A 162 -11.34 4.01 12.89
CA GLU A 162 -10.88 3.23 14.05
C GLU A 162 -11.83 2.07 14.35
N SER A 163 -11.31 1.01 14.96
CA SER A 163 -12.04 -0.17 15.39
C SER A 163 -11.42 -0.77 16.67
N ASP A 164 -12.25 -1.45 17.45
CA ASP A 164 -11.80 -2.24 18.60
C ASP A 164 -11.62 -3.74 18.25
N ASP A 165 -12.17 -4.20 17.11
CA ASP A 165 -12.30 -5.63 16.78
C ASP A 165 -12.00 -6.02 15.32
N LEU A 166 -11.53 -5.08 14.46
CA LEU A 166 -11.28 -5.24 13.02
C LEU A 166 -12.56 -5.46 12.16
N ILE A 167 -13.73 -5.49 12.77
CA ILE A 167 -15.01 -5.76 12.11
C ILE A 167 -15.88 -4.49 12.08
N HIS A 168 -16.02 -3.84 13.21
CA HIS A 168 -16.85 -2.64 13.35
C HIS A 168 -15.99 -1.39 13.29
N TRP A 169 -16.01 -0.73 12.12
CA TRP A 169 -15.20 0.45 11.86
C TRP A 169 -16.01 1.74 11.95
N ARG A 170 -15.47 2.72 12.64
CA ARG A 170 -16.03 4.06 12.75
C ARG A 170 -15.15 5.05 11.98
N LYS A 171 -15.69 5.70 10.94
CA LYS A 171 -15.01 6.79 10.24
C LYS A 171 -14.71 7.92 11.20
N LEU A 172 -13.47 8.40 11.21
CA LEU A 172 -13.07 9.58 11.98
C LEU A 172 -13.57 10.87 11.30
N GLY A 173 -13.63 11.96 12.06
CA GLY A 173 -14.08 13.25 11.55
C GLY A 173 -13.21 13.80 10.41
N PRO A 174 -13.68 14.83 9.70
CA PRO A 174 -12.97 15.39 8.54
C PRO A 174 -11.57 15.93 8.88
N ASP A 175 -11.32 16.33 10.11
CA ASP A 175 -10.01 16.81 10.57
C ASP A 175 -8.97 15.68 10.62
N HIS A 176 -9.40 14.41 10.69
CA HIS A 176 -8.53 13.25 10.57
C HIS A 176 -8.37 12.92 9.09
N SER A 177 -7.48 13.63 8.44
CA SER A 177 -7.17 13.47 7.02
C SER A 177 -5.74 13.88 6.71
N TYR A 178 -5.23 13.43 5.55
CA TYR A 178 -3.96 13.86 5.01
C TYR A 178 -4.06 14.01 3.48
N GLY A 179 -3.31 14.97 2.91
CA GLY A 179 -3.32 15.23 1.47
C GLY A 179 -4.54 16.04 1.00
N THR A 180 -5.07 16.93 1.87
CA THR A 180 -6.21 17.79 1.52
C THR A 180 -5.86 18.97 0.61
N ASP A 181 -4.58 19.20 0.37
CA ASP A 181 -4.02 20.32 -0.42
C ASP A 181 -3.14 19.85 -1.58
N LYS A 182 -2.94 18.55 -1.75
CA LYS A 182 -2.08 17.95 -2.76
C LYS A 182 -2.57 16.57 -3.17
N TYR A 183 -2.09 16.08 -4.32
CA TYR A 183 -2.31 14.69 -4.71
C TYR A 183 -1.43 13.78 -3.84
N THR A 184 -2.06 12.81 -3.19
CA THR A 184 -1.41 11.73 -2.45
C THR A 184 -1.99 10.38 -2.87
N GLY A 185 -1.21 9.28 -2.75
CA GLY A 185 -1.71 7.97 -3.14
C GLY A 185 -0.85 6.84 -2.58
N GLY A 186 -1.26 5.58 -2.76
CA GLY A 186 -0.52 4.38 -2.37
C GLY A 186 -0.05 4.39 -0.91
N PRO A 187 -0.95 4.56 0.08
CA PRO A 187 -0.55 4.76 1.47
C PRO A 187 -0.15 3.47 2.15
N ALA A 188 0.85 3.57 3.04
CA ALA A 188 1.12 2.57 4.07
C ALA A 188 1.13 3.24 5.45
N LEU A 189 0.57 2.60 6.47
CA LEU A 189 0.40 3.18 7.80
C LEU A 189 1.04 2.29 8.87
N TYR A 190 1.96 2.86 9.63
CA TYR A 190 2.68 2.19 10.72
C TYR A 190 2.58 2.98 12.02
N TYR A 191 2.71 2.29 13.14
CA TYR A 191 2.73 2.93 14.45
C TYR A 191 3.96 2.49 15.25
N ASP A 192 4.72 3.47 15.70
CA ASP A 192 5.83 3.29 16.63
C ASP A 192 5.37 3.55 18.06
N ALA A 193 5.21 2.48 18.83
CA ALA A 193 4.75 2.58 20.21
C ALA A 193 5.79 3.26 21.13
N ALA A 194 7.09 3.16 20.83
CA ALA A 194 8.14 3.77 21.65
C ALA A 194 8.18 5.30 21.49
N ARG A 195 7.88 5.78 20.27
CA ARG A 195 7.83 7.23 19.97
C ARG A 195 6.40 7.79 20.04
N ASP A 196 5.40 6.93 20.26
CA ASP A 196 3.96 7.23 20.24
C ASP A 196 3.58 8.02 18.98
N CYS A 197 3.93 7.47 17.81
CA CYS A 197 3.85 8.18 16.54
C CYS A 197 3.37 7.29 15.40
N PHE A 198 2.41 7.78 14.63
CA PHE A 198 2.04 7.21 13.34
C PHE A 198 2.99 7.70 12.26
N TYR A 199 3.36 6.81 11.35
CA TYR A 199 4.08 7.10 10.12
C TYR A 199 3.21 6.69 8.94
N CYS A 200 3.07 7.58 7.96
CA CYS A 200 2.37 7.30 6.72
C CYS A 200 3.33 7.50 5.55
N LEU A 201 3.53 6.44 4.77
CA LEU A 201 4.19 6.50 3.47
C LEU A 201 3.13 6.83 2.43
N TYR A 202 3.48 7.60 1.41
CA TYR A 202 2.53 8.01 0.38
C TYR A 202 3.23 8.45 -0.90
N LEU A 203 2.58 8.25 -2.02
CA LEU A 203 2.97 8.81 -3.30
C LEU A 203 2.62 10.29 -3.35
N GLU A 204 3.56 11.14 -3.77
CA GLU A 204 3.33 12.54 -4.06
C GLU A 204 3.56 12.84 -5.54
N ALA A 205 2.59 13.47 -6.19
CA ALA A 205 2.72 13.96 -7.56
C ALA A 205 3.47 15.30 -7.56
N LEU A 206 4.64 15.32 -8.16
CA LEU A 206 5.45 16.51 -8.39
C LEU A 206 5.40 16.92 -9.87
N ALA A 207 5.91 18.09 -10.20
CA ALA A 207 5.79 18.65 -11.56
C ALA A 207 6.33 17.74 -12.69
N ASN A 208 7.36 16.94 -12.41
CA ASN A 208 8.06 16.11 -13.40
C ASN A 208 8.29 14.66 -12.97
N LYS A 209 7.85 14.28 -11.80
CA LYS A 209 7.97 12.91 -11.25
C LYS A 209 6.94 12.66 -10.17
N TRP A 210 6.77 11.40 -9.86
CA TRP A 210 5.96 10.92 -8.75
C TRP A 210 6.86 10.13 -7.83
N GLU A 211 6.94 10.48 -6.56
CA GLU A 211 7.85 9.80 -5.64
C GLU A 211 7.20 9.46 -4.32
N THR A 212 7.68 8.39 -3.68
CA THR A 212 7.19 8.03 -2.36
C THR A 212 7.82 8.89 -1.29
N ARG A 213 6.96 9.50 -0.48
CA ARG A 213 7.27 10.35 0.65
C ARG A 213 6.84 9.71 1.96
N ILE A 214 7.20 10.35 3.07
CA ILE A 214 6.79 9.95 4.40
C ILE A 214 6.37 11.17 5.22
N THR A 215 5.28 11.01 5.96
CA THR A 215 4.80 11.96 6.95
C THR A 215 4.58 11.25 8.28
N ARG A 216 4.52 12.00 9.38
CA ARG A 216 4.24 11.46 10.70
C ARG A 216 3.24 12.30 11.47
N SER A 217 2.51 11.65 12.38
CA SER A 217 1.52 12.30 13.24
C SER A 217 1.40 11.62 14.59
N LYS A 218 1.05 12.38 15.62
CA LYS A 218 0.68 11.80 16.93
C LYS A 218 -0.81 11.56 17.08
N ASP A 219 -1.65 12.16 16.24
CA ASP A 219 -3.11 12.21 16.46
C ASP A 219 -3.93 11.99 15.18
N LEU A 220 -3.29 11.73 14.05
CA LEU A 220 -3.89 11.58 12.72
C LEU A 220 -4.57 12.87 12.19
N MET A 221 -4.33 14.03 12.84
CA MET A 221 -4.84 15.34 12.45
C MET A 221 -3.69 16.29 12.08
N HIS A 222 -2.65 16.32 12.91
CA HIS A 222 -1.51 17.21 12.71
C HIS A 222 -0.33 16.39 12.16
N TRP A 223 0.03 16.69 10.92
CA TRP A 223 1.04 15.92 10.19
C TRP A 223 2.33 16.73 10.02
N GLN A 224 3.44 16.05 10.13
CA GLN A 224 4.77 16.58 9.86
C GLN A 224 5.42 15.79 8.73
N ASP A 225 5.57 16.42 7.58
CA ASP A 225 6.28 15.82 6.44
C ASP A 225 7.79 15.75 6.70
N ALA A 226 8.41 14.70 6.19
CA ALA A 226 9.86 14.65 6.12
C ALA A 226 10.40 15.77 5.19
N PRO A 227 11.64 16.25 5.39
CA PRO A 227 12.23 17.26 4.52
C PRO A 227 12.14 16.88 3.03
N ALA A 228 11.88 17.85 2.16
CA ALA A 228 11.68 17.64 0.72
C ALA A 228 12.83 16.87 0.03
N GLY A 229 14.07 17.03 0.51
CA GLY A 229 15.24 16.31 0.00
C GLY A 229 15.39 14.87 0.50
N ARG A 230 14.38 14.32 1.21
CA ARG A 230 14.44 12.98 1.81
C ARG A 230 13.23 12.12 1.37
N PRO A 231 13.06 11.85 0.08
CA PRO A 231 12.04 10.88 -0.38
C PRO A 231 12.36 9.49 0.17
N VAL A 232 11.35 8.64 0.36
CA VAL A 232 11.55 7.24 0.72
C VAL A 232 12.09 6.46 -0.47
N VAL A 233 11.46 6.65 -1.64
CA VAL A 233 11.97 6.15 -2.93
C VAL A 233 11.69 7.21 -3.98
N THR A 234 12.64 7.42 -4.88
CA THR A 234 12.50 8.31 -6.05
C THR A 234 12.74 7.52 -7.33
N PRO A 235 12.03 7.80 -8.43
CA PRO A 235 12.25 7.08 -9.68
C PRO A 235 13.65 7.35 -10.24
N ASP A 236 14.21 6.35 -10.90
CA ASP A 236 15.45 6.46 -11.65
C ASP A 236 15.14 6.82 -13.12
N PRO A 237 15.35 8.06 -13.57
CA PRO A 237 15.00 8.46 -14.93
C PRO A 237 15.91 7.82 -15.99
N THR A 238 16.94 7.08 -15.60
CA THR A 238 17.80 6.34 -16.52
C THR A 238 17.32 4.90 -16.72
N ARG A 239 16.50 4.38 -15.81
CA ARG A 239 15.96 3.02 -15.84
C ARG A 239 14.75 2.94 -16.77
N ASP A 240 14.68 1.86 -17.54
CA ASP A 240 13.49 1.56 -18.32
C ASP A 240 12.40 0.93 -17.43
N VAL A 241 11.17 1.40 -17.59
CA VAL A 241 9.99 0.66 -17.11
C VAL A 241 9.97 -0.65 -17.87
N ASP A 242 9.63 -1.76 -17.23
CA ASP A 242 9.60 -3.11 -17.81
C ASP A 242 9.69 -3.13 -19.36
N ALA A 243 10.91 -3.25 -19.90
CA ALA A 243 11.18 -3.10 -21.33
C ALA A 243 10.46 -4.15 -22.21
N ALA A 244 9.96 -5.23 -21.63
CA ALA A 244 9.14 -6.22 -22.33
C ALA A 244 7.72 -5.71 -22.63
N VAL A 245 7.23 -4.75 -21.82
CA VAL A 245 5.89 -4.16 -21.96
C VAL A 245 5.96 -2.73 -22.53
N TRP A 246 6.96 -1.97 -22.08
CA TRP A 246 7.14 -0.56 -22.39
C TRP A 246 8.54 -0.24 -22.95
N PRO A 247 8.88 -0.74 -24.15
CA PRO A 247 10.23 -0.51 -24.69
C PRO A 247 10.52 0.99 -24.84
N GLY A 248 11.64 1.43 -24.23
CA GLY A 248 12.12 2.79 -24.30
C GLY A 248 11.39 3.81 -23.41
N VAL A 249 10.45 3.37 -22.57
CA VAL A 249 9.79 4.24 -21.58
C VAL A 249 10.59 4.25 -20.30
N LYS A 250 10.94 5.45 -19.81
CA LYS A 250 11.71 5.65 -18.58
C LYS A 250 10.82 5.75 -17.35
N GLU A 251 11.38 5.37 -16.21
CA GLU A 251 10.70 5.55 -14.93
C GLU A 251 10.52 7.04 -14.62
N CYS A 252 9.33 7.40 -14.18
CA CYS A 252 9.03 8.70 -13.62
C CYS A 252 8.18 8.61 -12.34
N SER A 253 7.93 7.39 -11.86
CA SER A 253 7.09 7.14 -10.69
C SER A 253 7.66 6.03 -9.80
N THR A 254 7.55 6.24 -8.47
CA THR A 254 7.67 5.19 -7.45
C THR A 254 6.52 5.30 -6.49
N SER A 255 5.81 4.19 -6.22
CA SER A 255 4.61 4.16 -5.39
C SER A 255 4.51 2.89 -4.55
N ASP A 256 3.48 2.82 -3.73
CA ASP A 256 3.03 1.62 -3.03
C ASP A 256 4.14 0.96 -2.20
N VAL A 257 4.89 1.81 -1.46
CA VAL A 257 5.96 1.33 -0.57
C VAL A 257 5.34 0.68 0.65
N GLU A 258 5.61 -0.61 0.81
CA GLU A 258 5.15 -1.41 1.93
C GLU A 258 6.33 -2.05 2.68
N LEU A 259 6.18 -2.15 4.00
CA LEU A 259 7.23 -2.59 4.91
C LEU A 259 6.76 -3.72 5.81
N CYS A 260 7.70 -4.61 6.15
CA CYS A 260 7.55 -5.43 7.36
C CYS A 260 8.92 -5.64 8.04
N GLU A 261 8.89 -6.07 9.30
CA GLU A 261 10.10 -6.47 10.02
C GLU A 261 10.23 -7.99 10.02
N PHE A 262 11.37 -8.49 9.56
CA PHE A 262 11.67 -9.92 9.53
C PHE A 262 13.14 -10.18 9.86
N GLU A 263 13.40 -11.07 10.83
CA GLU A 263 14.75 -11.45 11.29
C GLU A 263 15.66 -10.26 11.64
N GLY A 264 15.07 -9.26 12.33
CA GLY A 264 15.78 -8.05 12.76
C GLY A 264 16.15 -7.09 11.61
N LYS A 265 15.51 -7.24 10.47
CA LYS A 265 15.68 -6.39 9.29
C LYS A 265 14.34 -5.80 8.85
N THR A 266 14.38 -4.65 8.24
CA THR A 266 13.25 -4.05 7.55
C THR A 266 13.23 -4.49 6.09
N ILE A 267 12.19 -5.17 5.69
CA ILE A 267 11.94 -5.56 4.31
C ILE A 267 11.06 -4.49 3.66
N VAL A 268 11.46 -4.02 2.50
CA VAL A 268 10.80 -2.92 1.78
C VAL A 268 10.44 -3.39 0.38
N TYR A 269 9.20 -3.17 -0.04
CA TYR A 269 8.74 -3.36 -1.42
C TYR A 269 8.18 -2.06 -1.97
N TRP A 270 8.27 -1.84 -3.28
CA TRP A 270 7.66 -0.69 -3.97
C TRP A 270 7.53 -0.95 -5.46
N ILE A 271 6.64 -0.21 -6.11
CA ILE A 271 6.49 -0.21 -7.56
C ILE A 271 7.28 0.95 -8.16
N SER A 272 8.02 0.69 -9.23
CA SER A 272 8.59 1.71 -10.12
C SER A 272 7.93 1.65 -11.49
N GLY A 273 7.52 2.80 -12.02
CA GLY A 273 6.77 2.86 -13.26
C GLY A 273 6.67 4.25 -13.87
N ASN A 274 5.58 4.47 -14.60
CA ASN A 274 5.29 5.74 -15.29
C ASN A 274 3.88 6.27 -15.04
N GLN A 275 3.12 5.70 -14.09
CA GLN A 275 1.71 6.01 -13.79
C GLN A 275 0.73 5.80 -14.96
N GLN A 276 1.12 5.11 -16.02
CA GLN A 276 0.27 4.82 -17.19
C GLN A 276 -0.10 3.33 -17.30
N GLY A 277 0.40 2.53 -16.36
CA GLY A 277 0.17 1.08 -16.35
C GLY A 277 0.99 0.38 -15.28
N PRO A 278 1.01 -0.97 -15.30
CA PRO A 278 1.75 -1.72 -14.31
C PRO A 278 3.23 -1.36 -14.36
N GLY A 279 3.79 -1.10 -13.19
CA GLY A 279 5.20 -0.92 -13.01
C GLY A 279 5.93 -2.23 -12.76
N SER A 280 7.22 -2.12 -12.47
CA SER A 280 8.03 -3.23 -11.97
C SER A 280 8.11 -3.15 -10.45
N GLU A 281 7.91 -4.28 -9.79
CA GLU A 281 8.07 -4.39 -8.34
C GLU A 281 9.54 -4.54 -7.98
N TYR A 282 9.96 -3.78 -6.99
CA TYR A 282 11.31 -3.82 -6.42
C TYR A 282 11.26 -4.15 -4.92
N SER A 283 12.34 -4.72 -4.43
CA SER A 283 12.54 -4.95 -3.01
C SER A 283 13.91 -4.51 -2.53
N SER A 284 13.99 -4.19 -1.26
CA SER A 284 15.24 -3.92 -0.54
C SER A 284 15.16 -4.48 0.88
N THR A 285 16.33 -4.68 1.48
CA THR A 285 16.46 -5.09 2.86
C THR A 285 17.37 -4.12 3.60
N VAL A 286 16.87 -3.54 4.69
CA VAL A 286 17.61 -2.62 5.54
C VAL A 286 17.90 -3.29 6.88
N ASN A 287 19.13 -3.24 7.35
CA ASN A 287 19.48 -3.76 8.66
C ASN A 287 18.87 -2.89 9.77
N GLY A 288 18.24 -3.55 10.74
CA GLY A 288 17.62 -2.90 11.88
C GLY A 288 16.10 -2.88 11.83
N PRO A 289 15.47 -2.42 12.92
CA PRO A 289 14.04 -2.43 13.10
C PRO A 289 13.33 -1.39 12.21
N MET A 290 12.12 -1.71 11.79
CA MET A 290 11.30 -0.87 10.92
C MET A 290 11.05 0.53 11.50
N ASN A 291 10.86 0.64 12.80
CA ASN A 291 10.64 1.94 13.46
C ASN A 291 11.85 2.87 13.36
N ASP A 292 13.07 2.33 13.35
CA ASP A 292 14.27 3.14 13.15
C ASP A 292 14.43 3.56 11.69
N PHE A 293 14.08 2.69 10.75
CA PHE A 293 13.99 3.03 9.33
C PHE A 293 13.04 4.21 9.09
N LEU A 294 11.81 4.13 9.63
CA LEU A 294 10.80 5.19 9.49
C LEU A 294 11.26 6.51 10.14
N ALA A 295 11.84 6.44 11.32
CA ALA A 295 12.31 7.63 12.05
C ALA A 295 13.52 8.30 11.39
N ALA A 296 14.34 7.58 10.63
CA ALA A 296 15.55 8.10 9.99
C ALA A 296 15.29 9.27 9.02
N PHE A 297 14.11 9.34 8.41
CA PHE A 297 13.73 10.41 7.51
C PHE A 297 13.50 11.76 8.22
N PHE A 298 13.30 11.75 9.55
CA PHE A 298 13.03 12.93 10.38
C PHE A 298 14.20 13.32 11.30
N SER A 299 15.31 12.58 11.26
CA SER A 299 16.53 12.93 12.02
C SER A 299 17.16 14.21 11.48
N GLU A 300 17.75 15.03 12.36
CA GLU A 300 18.49 16.25 11.98
C GLU A 300 19.81 15.95 11.26
#